data_a3e38222c820ba4a4acd285f48e6e526
#
_entry.id   a3e38222c820ba4a4acd285f48e6e526
#
_cell.length_a   1.000
_cell.length_b   1.000
_cell.length_c   1.000
_cell.angle_alpha   90.00
_cell.angle_beta   90.00
_cell.angle_gamma   90.00
#
_symmetry.space_group_name_H-M   'P 1'
#
loop_
_entity.id
_entity.type
_entity.pdbx_description
1 polymer ?
#
loop_
_entity_poly.entity_id
_entity_poly.type
_entity_poly.pdbx_seq_one_letter_code
_entity_poly.pdbx_strand_id
1 'polypeptide(L)'
;EAALKLKELSYIHAEGIAGGELKHGPLALMDSNVYVIIINPNDSTYNDTMNSANEIKARGAKIIGISDKKSDVYDYWVEIPPIDEILYPIIEIIPIQLLAYYTALEKKTNPDYPRNLAKSVTVK
;
A
#
# COMPACT_ATOMS: atom_id res chain seq x y z
N GLU A 1 -3.15 5.09 6.72
CA GLU A 1 -2.15 6.11 6.38
C GLU A 1 -1.65 5.96 4.94
N ALA A 2 -1.22 4.78 4.48
CA ALA A 2 -0.70 4.54 3.13
C ALA A 2 -1.64 5.02 2.01
N ALA A 3 -2.88 4.53 2.03
CA ALA A 3 -3.89 4.92 1.06
C ALA A 3 -4.22 6.43 1.13
N LEU A 4 -4.15 7.02 2.33
CA LEU A 4 -4.35 8.44 2.52
C LEU A 4 -3.26 9.25 1.81
N LYS A 5 -1.98 8.90 1.99
CA LYS A 5 -0.86 9.60 1.33
C LYS A 5 -0.95 9.54 -0.20
N LEU A 6 -1.31 8.40 -0.76
CA LEU A 6 -1.53 8.29 -2.21
C LEU A 6 -2.67 9.19 -2.70
N LYS A 7 -3.77 9.28 -1.96
CA LYS A 7 -4.88 10.18 -2.30
C LYS A 7 -4.51 11.64 -2.19
N GLU A 8 -3.89 12.03 -1.09
CA GLU A 8 -3.58 13.43 -0.78
C GLU A 8 -2.51 14.03 -1.71
N LEU A 9 -1.41 13.29 -1.94
CA LEU A 9 -0.26 13.82 -2.66
C LEU A 9 -0.33 13.61 -4.16
N SER A 10 -0.80 12.45 -4.60
CA SER A 10 -0.79 12.05 -6.00
C SER A 10 -2.17 11.97 -6.65
N TYR A 11 -3.23 12.21 -5.90
CA TYR A 11 -4.63 12.17 -6.35
C TYR A 11 -4.99 10.84 -7.03
N ILE A 12 -4.40 9.75 -6.53
CA ILE A 12 -4.73 8.40 -6.94
C ILE A 12 -5.78 7.87 -5.96
N HIS A 13 -6.85 7.31 -6.52
CA HIS A 13 -7.79 6.58 -5.68
C HIS A 13 -7.08 5.35 -5.09
N ALA A 14 -7.03 5.28 -3.78
CA ALA A 14 -6.44 4.18 -3.04
C ALA A 14 -7.29 3.86 -1.82
N GLU A 15 -7.45 2.59 -1.54
CA GLU A 15 -8.24 2.08 -0.44
C GLU A 15 -7.39 1.17 0.46
N GLY A 16 -7.48 1.38 1.76
CA GLY A 16 -6.82 0.51 2.73
C GLY A 16 -7.79 -0.54 3.22
N ILE A 17 -7.41 -1.81 3.08
CA ILE A 17 -8.28 -2.94 3.42
C ILE A 17 -7.49 -3.88 4.33
N ALA A 18 -8.11 -4.33 5.42
CA ALA A 18 -7.54 -5.39 6.23
C ALA A 18 -7.53 -6.71 5.43
N GLY A 19 -6.44 -7.48 5.51
CA GLY A 19 -6.29 -8.72 4.73
C GLY A 19 -7.44 -9.71 4.95
N GLY A 20 -7.97 -9.81 6.18
CA GLY A 20 -9.12 -10.65 6.50
C GLY A 20 -10.43 -10.23 5.81
N GLU A 21 -10.56 -8.96 5.41
CA GLU A 21 -11.75 -8.43 4.74
C GLU A 21 -11.72 -8.58 3.20
N LEU A 22 -10.59 -9.04 2.65
CA LEU A 22 -10.39 -9.14 1.19
C LEU A 22 -11.52 -9.93 0.50
N LYS A 23 -11.96 -11.03 1.11
CA LYS A 23 -12.98 -11.94 0.55
C LYS A 23 -14.41 -11.41 0.64
N HIS A 24 -14.63 -10.37 1.42
CA HIS A 24 -15.96 -9.81 1.67
C HIS A 24 -16.37 -8.73 0.65
N GLY A 25 -15.72 -8.73 -0.53
CA GLY A 25 -16.06 -7.83 -1.62
C GLY A 25 -14.84 -7.34 -2.42
N PRO A 26 -13.80 -6.79 -1.78
CA PRO A 26 -12.66 -6.20 -2.49
C PRO A 26 -11.99 -7.11 -3.51
N LEU A 27 -12.01 -8.42 -3.29
CA LEU A 27 -11.45 -9.41 -4.21
C LEU A 27 -12.11 -9.41 -5.59
N ALA A 28 -13.36 -8.96 -5.69
CA ALA A 28 -14.09 -8.81 -6.96
C ALA A 28 -13.52 -7.71 -7.87
N LEU A 29 -12.75 -6.78 -7.31
CA LEU A 29 -12.13 -5.67 -8.05
C LEU A 29 -10.78 -6.06 -8.68
N MET A 30 -10.25 -7.26 -8.37
CA MET A 30 -8.91 -7.67 -8.80
C MET A 30 -8.90 -8.07 -10.27
N ASP A 31 -8.11 -7.35 -11.06
CA ASP A 31 -7.82 -7.65 -12.46
C ASP A 31 -6.38 -7.19 -12.83
N SER A 32 -6.00 -7.36 -14.09
CA SER A 32 -4.65 -7.04 -14.58
C SER A 32 -4.29 -5.55 -14.57
N ASN A 33 -5.24 -4.65 -14.35
CA ASN A 33 -5.03 -3.20 -14.28
C ASN A 33 -4.89 -2.71 -12.83
N VAL A 34 -5.15 -3.58 -11.87
CA VAL A 34 -5.09 -3.24 -10.44
C VAL A 34 -3.70 -3.49 -9.88
N TYR A 35 -3.18 -2.52 -9.15
CA TYR A 35 -1.99 -2.65 -8.32
C TYR A 35 -2.39 -2.78 -6.86
N VAL A 36 -1.89 -3.80 -6.20
CA VAL A 36 -2.12 -4.04 -4.77
C VAL A 36 -0.80 -3.92 -4.03
N ILE A 37 -0.76 -3.03 -3.04
CA ILE A 37 0.37 -2.95 -2.11
C ILE A 37 0.05 -3.87 -0.94
N ILE A 38 0.89 -4.86 -0.73
CA ILE A 38 0.76 -5.81 0.39
C ILE A 38 1.87 -5.51 1.38
N ILE A 39 1.49 -5.14 2.59
CA ILE A 39 2.37 -4.99 3.73
C ILE A 39 2.37 -6.34 4.45
N ASN A 40 3.50 -7.01 4.44
CA ASN A 40 3.61 -8.38 4.92
C ASN A 40 4.96 -8.66 5.61
N PRO A 41 5.16 -8.06 6.79
CA PRO A 41 6.33 -8.38 7.60
C PRO A 41 6.29 -9.85 8.07
N ASN A 42 7.45 -10.37 8.47
CA ASN A 42 7.53 -11.72 9.00
C ASN A 42 7.06 -11.78 10.45
N ASP A 43 5.76 -11.63 10.65
CA ASP A 43 5.07 -11.69 11.94
C ASP A 43 4.07 -12.87 12.01
N SER A 44 3.24 -12.87 13.01
CA SER A 44 2.21 -13.91 13.22
C SER A 44 1.17 -13.98 12.10
N THR A 45 0.98 -12.91 11.32
CA THR A 45 -0.01 -12.81 10.23
C THR A 45 0.58 -13.14 8.85
N TYR A 46 1.89 -13.38 8.76
CA TYR A 46 2.61 -13.56 7.50
C TYR A 46 1.95 -14.57 6.56
N ASN A 47 1.59 -15.75 7.07
CA ASN A 47 1.04 -16.82 6.24
C ASN A 47 -0.37 -16.50 5.73
N ASP A 48 -1.21 -15.84 6.54
CA ASP A 48 -2.56 -15.45 6.14
C ASP A 48 -2.51 -14.35 5.07
N THR A 49 -1.58 -13.42 5.21
CA THR A 49 -1.33 -12.39 4.21
C THR A 49 -0.80 -13.00 2.91
N MET A 50 0.08 -14.00 2.98
CA MET A 50 0.57 -14.74 1.80
C MET A 50 -0.56 -15.50 1.08
N ASN A 51 -1.50 -16.09 1.82
CA ASN A 51 -2.69 -16.71 1.22
C ASN A 51 -3.51 -15.69 0.45
N SER A 52 -3.74 -14.51 1.04
CA SER A 52 -4.43 -13.40 0.39
C SER A 52 -3.67 -12.91 -0.86
N ALA A 53 -2.35 -12.83 -0.79
CA ALA A 53 -1.50 -12.46 -1.93
C ALA A 53 -1.65 -13.44 -3.11
N ASN A 54 -1.67 -14.73 -2.84
CA ASN A 54 -1.89 -15.76 -3.86
C ASN A 54 -3.28 -15.65 -4.51
N GLU A 55 -4.31 -15.33 -3.73
CA GLU A 55 -5.67 -15.14 -4.26
C GLU A 55 -5.78 -13.91 -5.16
N ILE A 56 -5.09 -12.82 -4.80
CA ILE A 56 -4.96 -11.60 -5.62
C ILE A 56 -4.21 -11.93 -6.92
N LYS A 57 -3.07 -12.60 -6.80
CA LYS A 57 -2.24 -12.98 -7.96
C LYS A 57 -2.99 -13.85 -8.95
N ALA A 58 -3.77 -14.83 -8.47
CA ALA A 58 -4.56 -15.71 -9.32
C ALA A 58 -5.62 -14.97 -10.15
N ARG A 59 -5.97 -13.73 -9.79
CA ARG A 59 -6.90 -12.85 -10.54
C ARG A 59 -6.20 -11.87 -11.45
N GLY A 60 -4.86 -11.93 -11.51
CA GLY A 60 -4.04 -11.17 -12.45
C GLY A 60 -3.60 -9.79 -11.96
N ALA A 61 -3.99 -9.36 -10.76
CA ALA A 61 -3.54 -8.07 -10.22
C ALA A 61 -2.02 -8.07 -9.98
N LYS A 62 -1.41 -6.89 -10.10
CA LYS A 62 0.01 -6.67 -9.85
C LYS A 62 0.26 -6.43 -8.36
N ILE A 63 1.23 -7.12 -7.80
CA ILE A 63 1.52 -7.07 -6.37
C ILE A 63 2.85 -6.37 -6.11
N ILE A 64 2.79 -5.32 -5.28
CA ILE A 64 3.95 -4.67 -4.68
C ILE A 64 4.02 -5.15 -3.23
N GLY A 65 4.95 -6.05 -2.93
CA GLY A 65 5.15 -6.56 -1.58
C GLY A 65 6.14 -5.71 -0.79
N ILE A 66 5.74 -5.22 0.38
CA ILE A 66 6.62 -4.58 1.37
C ILE A 66 6.84 -5.59 2.48
N SER A 67 8.04 -6.14 2.56
CA SER A 67 8.32 -7.29 3.43
C SER A 67 9.83 -7.44 3.66
N ASP A 68 10.20 -8.01 4.79
CA ASP A 68 11.56 -8.48 5.09
C ASP A 68 11.87 -9.84 4.43
N LYS A 69 10.85 -10.49 3.82
CA LYS A 69 10.99 -11.74 3.08
C LYS A 69 10.58 -11.58 1.62
N LYS A 70 11.48 -11.96 0.71
CA LYS A 70 11.18 -12.06 -0.71
C LYS A 70 10.22 -13.22 -0.99
N SER A 71 9.29 -13.01 -1.92
CA SER A 71 8.40 -14.06 -2.42
C SER A 71 8.16 -13.89 -3.91
N ASP A 72 8.01 -15.02 -4.63
CA ASP A 72 7.71 -15.04 -6.06
C ASP A 72 6.28 -14.56 -6.39
N VAL A 73 5.43 -14.41 -5.37
CA VAL A 73 4.08 -13.87 -5.54
C VAL A 73 4.12 -12.37 -5.83
N TYR A 74 5.16 -11.66 -5.38
CA TYR A 74 5.33 -10.24 -5.61
C TYR A 74 5.86 -9.96 -7.01
N ASP A 75 5.18 -9.11 -7.77
CA ASP A 75 5.72 -8.57 -9.04
C ASP A 75 6.84 -7.57 -8.77
N TYR A 76 6.70 -6.81 -7.68
CA TYR A 76 7.71 -5.87 -7.17
C TYR A 76 7.90 -6.11 -5.68
N TRP A 77 9.13 -6.21 -5.25
CA TRP A 77 9.44 -6.38 -3.84
C TRP A 77 10.23 -5.18 -3.31
N VAL A 78 9.72 -4.60 -2.26
CA VAL A 78 10.36 -3.55 -1.49
C VAL A 78 10.83 -4.18 -0.18
N GLU A 79 12.14 -4.35 -0.06
CA GLU A 79 12.76 -4.92 1.11
C GLU A 79 12.73 -3.93 2.27
N ILE A 80 12.29 -4.40 3.43
CA ILE A 80 12.43 -3.72 4.71
C ILE A 80 13.32 -4.55 5.63
N PRO A 81 14.07 -3.94 6.56
CA PRO A 81 14.90 -4.70 7.49
C PRO A 81 14.01 -5.48 8.49
N PRO A 82 14.44 -6.70 8.88
CA PRO A 82 13.79 -7.40 9.99
C PRO A 82 14.06 -6.63 11.29
N ILE A 83 13.01 -6.33 12.03
CA ILE A 83 13.06 -5.63 13.31
C ILE A 83 12.06 -6.23 14.29
N ASP A 84 12.00 -5.66 15.50
CA ASP A 84 10.98 -6.02 16.49
C ASP A 84 9.58 -5.73 15.93
N GLU A 85 8.65 -6.66 16.06
CA GLU A 85 7.30 -6.64 15.49
C GLU A 85 6.57 -5.33 15.80
N ILE A 86 6.71 -4.79 17.00
CA ILE A 86 6.06 -3.55 17.41
C ILE A 86 6.53 -2.32 16.60
N LEU A 87 7.68 -2.39 15.97
CA LEU A 87 8.27 -1.29 15.19
C LEU A 87 7.99 -1.37 13.69
N TYR A 88 7.49 -2.49 13.18
CA TYR A 88 7.19 -2.64 11.75
C TYR A 88 6.36 -1.49 11.18
N PRO A 89 5.28 -1.01 11.81
CA PRO A 89 4.48 0.08 11.25
C PRO A 89 5.26 1.36 10.97
N ILE A 90 6.36 1.60 11.70
CA ILE A 90 7.22 2.78 11.52
C ILE A 90 8.05 2.66 10.24
N ILE A 91 8.60 1.48 9.95
CA ILE A 91 9.44 1.30 8.77
C ILE A 91 8.63 0.99 7.50
N GLU A 92 7.49 0.34 7.63
CA GLU A 92 6.61 0.00 6.51
C GLU A 92 5.99 1.21 5.83
N ILE A 93 5.74 2.28 6.61
CA ILE A 93 5.16 3.49 6.04
C ILE A 93 6.15 4.29 5.19
N ILE A 94 7.45 4.17 5.43
CA ILE A 94 8.49 4.93 4.73
C ILE A 94 8.46 4.68 3.21
N PRO A 95 8.53 3.44 2.71
CA PRO A 95 8.46 3.19 1.27
C PRO A 95 7.16 3.68 0.63
N ILE A 96 6.05 3.69 1.37
CA ILE A 96 4.77 4.18 0.86
C ILE A 96 4.75 5.70 0.79
N GLN A 97 5.33 6.39 1.76
CA GLN A 97 5.51 7.84 1.71
C GLN A 97 6.38 8.24 0.51
N LEU A 98 7.47 7.52 0.27
CA LEU A 98 8.32 7.73 -0.89
C LEU A 98 7.57 7.44 -2.21
N LEU A 99 6.80 6.37 -2.27
CA LEU A 99 5.98 6.06 -3.44
C LEU A 99 4.98 7.18 -3.73
N ALA A 100 4.27 7.66 -2.71
CA ALA A 100 3.31 8.76 -2.86
C ALA A 100 4.00 10.05 -3.32
N TYR A 101 5.17 10.36 -2.77
CA TYR A 101 5.97 11.53 -3.14
C TYR A 101 6.44 11.46 -4.59
N TYR A 102 7.11 10.37 -5.00
CA TYR A 102 7.59 10.23 -6.38
C TYR A 102 6.45 10.17 -7.39
N THR A 103 5.34 9.54 -7.03
CA THR A 103 4.14 9.52 -7.88
C THR A 103 3.56 10.93 -8.05
N ALA A 104 3.57 11.75 -7.00
CA ALA A 104 3.17 13.16 -7.09
C ALA A 104 4.06 13.94 -8.06
N LEU A 105 5.40 13.74 -7.99
CA LEU A 105 6.33 14.39 -8.91
C LEU A 105 6.09 13.97 -10.37
N GLU A 106 5.93 12.68 -10.63
CA GLU A 106 5.63 12.16 -11.98
C GLU A 106 4.32 12.71 -12.54
N LYS A 107 3.32 12.87 -11.69
CA LYS A 107 2.03 13.48 -12.05
C LYS A 107 2.08 15.01 -12.09
N LYS A 108 3.25 15.63 -11.79
CA LYS A 108 3.43 17.08 -11.74
C LYS A 108 2.47 17.77 -10.77
N THR A 109 2.13 17.09 -9.68
CA THR A 109 1.40 17.67 -8.55
C THR A 109 2.39 18.20 -7.52
N ASN A 110 1.95 19.14 -6.69
CA ASN A 110 2.80 19.68 -5.63
C ASN A 110 2.54 18.93 -4.31
N PRO A 111 3.49 18.12 -3.82
CA PRO A 111 3.30 17.34 -2.59
C PRO A 111 3.27 18.23 -1.32
N ASP A 112 3.84 19.44 -1.36
CA ASP A 112 3.88 20.34 -0.22
C ASP A 112 2.57 21.14 -0.07
N TYR A 113 1.85 21.33 -1.18
CA TYR A 113 0.60 22.08 -1.22
C TYR A 113 -0.49 21.27 -1.96
N PRO A 114 -0.99 20.20 -1.34
CA PRO A 114 -2.05 19.40 -1.96
C PRO A 114 -3.34 20.22 -2.09
N ARG A 115 -4.00 20.06 -3.24
CA ARG A 115 -5.24 20.79 -3.52
C ARG A 115 -6.36 20.38 -2.55
N ASN A 116 -7.26 21.32 -2.26
CA ASN A 116 -8.46 21.10 -1.44
C ASN A 116 -8.19 20.64 0.01
N LEU A 117 -6.96 20.75 0.47
CA LEU A 117 -6.58 20.41 1.84
C LEU A 117 -6.05 21.65 2.54
N ALA A 118 -6.42 21.81 3.80
CA ALA A 118 -5.89 22.84 4.68
C ALA A 118 -5.53 22.24 6.04
N LYS A 119 -4.48 22.76 6.68
CA LYS A 119 -4.08 22.32 8.02
C LYS A 119 -5.08 22.69 9.12
N SER A 120 -5.99 23.62 8.81
CA SER A 120 -7.07 24.02 9.70
C SER A 120 -8.34 24.25 8.89
N VAL A 121 -9.51 24.08 9.51
CA VAL A 121 -10.80 24.43 8.89
C VAL A 121 -10.87 25.94 8.78
N THR A 122 -10.77 26.46 7.54
CA THR A 122 -10.77 27.89 7.24
C THR A 122 -12.09 28.39 6.68
N VAL A 123 -13.03 27.50 6.42
CA VAL A 123 -14.40 27.82 5.92
C VAL A 123 -15.42 27.29 6.89
N LYS A 124 -16.42 28.11 7.18
CA LYS A 124 -17.63 27.73 7.92
C LYS A 124 -18.72 27.29 6.97
#